data_06d60b07bd564cf1097212b2a7af4e41
#
_entry.id   06d60b07bd564cf1097212b2a7af4e41
#
_cell.length_a   1.000
_cell.length_b   1.000
_cell.length_c   1.000
_cell.angle_alpha   90.00
_cell.angle_beta   90.00
_cell.angle_gamma   90.00
#
_symmetry.space_group_name_H-M   'P 1'
#
loop_
_entity.id
_entity.type
_entity.pdbx_description
1 polymer ?
#
loop_
_entity_poly.entity_id
_entity_poly.type
_entity_poly.pdbx_seq_one_letter_code
_entity_poly.pdbx_strand_id
1 'polypeptide(L)'
;FFLMIRRPPRSTLFPYTTLFRSGRAGRQGDPGSSRFFLSLEDNLLRIFGGDKIKSFMEMLDLEEDTPLESHLVSRSLNSAQQKVESYFYDIRKQLFEYDEVLNDQRQAIYAERSRILKSNYCRDCIIEYTESTIDEFLQLYQVHNNNMHALATLKSILNLTNNFKPEYYITLSREQMRKFFYEQANVSYDLQEIYLDKVKPGLIRELEKYYLLQQIDNGWQKHLEQMICLRESISLRSYAQQDPLTEYKNEAFNLFISMVSYVRQTVVFLILNTK
;
A
#
# COMPACT_ATOMS: atom_id res chain seq x y z
N PHE A 1 32.75 12.71 -32.58
CA PHE A 1 33.15 11.30 -32.69
C PHE A 1 31.91 10.39 -32.68
N PHE A 2 31.65 9.66 -33.75
CA PHE A 2 30.54 8.71 -33.85
C PHE A 2 31.06 7.28 -33.62
N LEU A 3 30.56 6.61 -32.59
CA LEU A 3 30.85 5.23 -32.28
C LEU A 3 29.90 4.29 -33.01
N MET A 4 30.45 3.42 -33.87
CA MET A 4 29.66 2.38 -34.55
C MET A 4 29.82 1.04 -33.83
N ILE A 5 28.74 0.50 -33.26
CA ILE A 5 28.74 -0.79 -32.61
C ILE A 5 27.83 -1.75 -33.39
N ARG A 6 28.40 -2.83 -33.92
CA ARG A 6 27.64 -3.91 -34.52
C ARG A 6 26.97 -4.78 -33.45
N ARG A 7 25.73 -5.15 -33.71
CA ARG A 7 25.00 -6.10 -32.89
C ARG A 7 25.70 -7.46 -32.87
N PRO A 8 25.89 -8.13 -31.71
CA PRO A 8 26.40 -9.49 -31.65
C PRO A 8 25.47 -10.46 -32.35
N PRO A 9 25.98 -11.56 -32.98
CA PRO A 9 25.20 -12.55 -33.66
C PRO A 9 24.19 -13.27 -32.74
N ARG A 10 23.14 -13.85 -33.32
CA ARG A 10 22.00 -14.49 -32.64
C ARG A 10 22.30 -15.58 -31.61
N SER A 11 23.53 -16.08 -31.56
CA SER A 11 23.95 -17.23 -30.74
C SER A 11 24.33 -16.89 -29.28
N THR A 12 24.24 -15.63 -28.85
CA THR A 12 24.51 -15.28 -27.44
C THR A 12 23.27 -15.49 -26.58
N LEU A 13 23.39 -16.39 -25.62
CA LEU A 13 22.38 -16.91 -24.68
C LEU A 13 21.74 -15.88 -23.72
N PHE A 14 21.99 -14.59 -23.88
CA PHE A 14 21.38 -13.53 -23.08
C PHE A 14 20.67 -12.50 -23.95
N PRO A 15 19.44 -12.80 -24.38
CA PRO A 15 18.67 -11.91 -25.25
C PRO A 15 18.19 -10.62 -24.59
N TYR A 16 18.19 -10.56 -23.24
CA TYR A 16 17.54 -9.45 -22.52
C TYR A 16 18.29 -8.11 -22.67
N THR A 17 19.59 -8.08 -22.64
CA THR A 17 20.35 -6.82 -22.80
C THR A 17 20.33 -6.25 -24.21
N THR A 18 20.13 -7.09 -25.21
CA THR A 18 20.04 -6.67 -26.63
C THR A 18 18.63 -6.32 -27.08
N LEU A 19 17.60 -6.89 -26.45
CA LEU A 19 16.18 -6.59 -26.75
C LEU A 19 15.77 -5.17 -26.35
N PHE A 20 16.35 -4.63 -25.29
CA PHE A 20 16.05 -3.27 -24.82
C PHE A 20 16.77 -2.17 -25.58
N ARG A 21 17.84 -2.49 -26.33
CA ARG A 21 18.65 -1.49 -27.07
C ARG A 21 17.99 -0.98 -28.34
N SER A 22 17.10 -1.73 -28.94
CA SER A 22 16.39 -1.28 -30.13
C SER A 22 14.95 -1.79 -30.07
N GLY A 23 14.05 -0.98 -29.57
CA GLY A 23 12.62 -1.27 -29.58
C GLY A 23 12.00 -1.34 -31.00
N ARG A 24 12.80 -1.21 -32.06
CA ARG A 24 12.32 -1.18 -33.45
C ARG A 24 12.82 -2.34 -34.31
N ALA A 25 13.98 -2.90 -34.02
CA ALA A 25 14.58 -4.01 -34.83
C ALA A 25 14.62 -5.31 -34.02
N GLY A 26 14.45 -6.46 -34.70
CA GLY A 26 14.52 -7.78 -34.10
C GLY A 26 13.35 -8.11 -33.17
N ARG A 27 12.19 -7.54 -33.36
CA ARG A 27 10.97 -7.83 -32.58
C ARG A 27 10.52 -9.27 -32.87
N GLN A 28 10.09 -9.95 -31.80
CA GLN A 28 9.61 -11.34 -31.84
C GLN A 28 10.59 -12.33 -32.47
N GLY A 29 11.88 -12.01 -32.50
CA GLY A 29 12.90 -12.87 -33.06
C GLY A 29 13.18 -12.65 -34.57
N ASP A 30 12.53 -11.69 -35.21
CA ASP A 30 12.78 -11.34 -36.61
C ASP A 30 14.23 -10.87 -36.85
N PRO A 31 14.80 -11.10 -38.03
CA PRO A 31 16.13 -10.61 -38.36
C PRO A 31 16.15 -9.08 -38.35
N GLY A 32 17.14 -8.53 -37.65
CA GLY A 32 17.31 -7.08 -37.56
C GLY A 32 18.72 -6.71 -37.15
N SER A 33 19.16 -5.52 -37.55
CA SER A 33 20.42 -4.91 -37.10
C SER A 33 20.19 -3.54 -36.52
N SER A 34 21.01 -3.16 -35.54
CA SER A 34 21.01 -1.81 -34.96
C SER A 34 22.46 -1.31 -34.81
N ARG A 35 22.64 0.00 -34.98
CA ARG A 35 23.90 0.68 -34.73
C ARG A 35 23.68 1.85 -33.80
N PHE A 36 24.60 2.06 -32.89
CA PHE A 36 24.64 3.23 -32.04
C PHE A 36 25.62 4.24 -32.62
N PHE A 37 25.15 5.49 -32.74
CA PHE A 37 25.98 6.63 -33.05
C PHE A 37 25.97 7.50 -31.80
N LEU A 38 27.11 7.64 -31.13
CA LEU A 38 27.25 8.33 -29.85
C LEU A 38 28.39 9.32 -29.90
N SER A 39 28.18 10.47 -29.30
CA SER A 39 29.24 11.43 -29.00
C SER A 39 29.77 11.19 -27.59
N LEU A 40 31.02 11.53 -27.33
CA LEU A 40 31.61 11.54 -25.98
C LEU A 40 30.94 12.58 -25.07
N GLU A 41 30.29 13.58 -25.64
CA GLU A 41 29.54 14.61 -24.94
C GLU A 41 28.12 14.17 -24.56
N ASP A 42 27.64 13.04 -25.10
CA ASP A 42 26.33 12.53 -24.75
C ASP A 42 26.22 12.23 -23.26
N ASN A 43 25.05 12.50 -22.69
CA ASN A 43 24.78 12.32 -21.26
C ASN A 43 25.11 10.92 -20.75
N LEU A 44 24.95 9.89 -21.58
CA LEU A 44 25.29 8.51 -21.23
C LEU A 44 26.78 8.35 -20.87
N LEU A 45 27.67 8.88 -21.71
CA LEU A 45 29.10 8.79 -21.52
C LEU A 45 29.62 9.81 -20.52
N ARG A 46 29.04 11.01 -20.51
CA ARG A 46 29.44 12.07 -19.57
C ARG A 46 29.18 11.71 -18.12
N ILE A 47 28.04 11.06 -17.80
CA ILE A 47 27.65 10.75 -16.40
C ILE A 47 28.23 9.40 -15.95
N PHE A 48 28.25 8.41 -16.81
CA PHE A 48 28.53 7.02 -16.40
C PHE A 48 29.85 6.41 -16.92
N GLY A 49 30.55 7.05 -17.81
CA GLY A 49 31.74 6.45 -18.42
C GLY A 49 32.79 7.41 -19.00
N GLY A 50 32.50 8.71 -18.99
CA GLY A 50 33.27 9.70 -19.76
C GLY A 50 34.74 9.85 -19.39
N ASP A 51 35.06 9.80 -18.11
CA ASP A 51 36.46 10.11 -17.66
C ASP A 51 37.46 9.12 -18.17
N LYS A 52 37.13 7.81 -18.18
CA LYS A 52 38.06 6.77 -18.68
C LYS A 52 38.21 6.78 -20.19
N ILE A 53 37.15 7.13 -20.91
CA ILE A 53 37.20 7.23 -22.37
C ILE A 53 37.90 8.52 -22.77
N LYS A 54 37.65 9.62 -22.05
CA LYS A 54 38.27 10.92 -22.30
C LYS A 54 39.78 10.87 -22.12
N SER A 55 40.27 10.31 -21.02
CA SER A 55 41.69 10.12 -20.78
C SER A 55 42.36 9.15 -21.79
N PHE A 56 41.61 8.13 -22.26
CA PHE A 56 42.11 7.25 -23.33
C PHE A 56 42.19 7.94 -24.69
N MET A 57 41.27 8.86 -24.98
CA MET A 57 41.26 9.66 -26.20
C MET A 57 42.37 10.72 -26.21
N GLU A 58 42.59 11.39 -25.08
CA GLU A 58 43.71 12.32 -24.90
C GLU A 58 45.07 11.64 -25.07
N MET A 59 45.14 10.37 -24.71
CA MET A 59 46.38 9.57 -24.87
C MET A 59 46.65 9.11 -26.31
N LEU A 60 45.61 9.02 -27.17
CA LEU A 60 45.69 8.56 -28.55
C LEU A 60 45.87 9.67 -29.59
N ASP A 61 45.85 10.93 -29.17
CA ASP A 61 46.06 12.13 -30.02
C ASP A 61 45.22 12.08 -31.34
N LEU A 62 43.95 11.68 -31.25
CA LEU A 62 43.08 11.47 -32.39
C LEU A 62 42.41 12.75 -32.83
N GLU A 63 42.35 12.99 -34.14
CA GLU A 63 41.60 14.11 -34.75
C GLU A 63 40.11 14.07 -34.39
N GLU A 64 39.50 15.26 -34.18
CA GLU A 64 38.17 15.41 -33.60
C GLU A 64 37.02 14.76 -34.36
N ASP A 65 37.14 14.42 -35.65
CA ASP A 65 36.08 13.93 -36.52
C ASP A 65 36.24 12.47 -36.97
N THR A 66 37.18 11.72 -36.42
CA THR A 66 37.39 10.31 -36.81
C THR A 66 36.43 9.34 -36.11
N PRO A 67 35.68 8.48 -36.83
CA PRO A 67 34.86 7.46 -36.20
C PRO A 67 35.68 6.39 -35.53
N LEU A 68 35.47 6.15 -34.23
CA LEU A 68 36.19 5.17 -33.45
C LEU A 68 35.41 3.86 -33.37
N GLU A 69 35.94 2.82 -34.02
CA GLU A 69 35.53 1.43 -33.81
C GLU A 69 36.64 0.69 -33.02
N SER A 70 36.50 0.63 -31.71
CA SER A 70 37.42 -0.11 -30.85
C SER A 70 36.67 -1.03 -29.89
N HIS A 71 37.20 -2.20 -29.67
CA HIS A 71 36.63 -3.17 -28.72
C HIS A 71 36.64 -2.64 -27.25
N LEU A 72 37.59 -1.78 -26.91
CA LEU A 72 37.68 -1.15 -25.60
C LEU A 72 36.58 -0.12 -25.40
N VAL A 73 36.32 0.68 -26.44
CA VAL A 73 35.23 1.67 -26.41
C VAL A 73 33.87 0.97 -26.33
N SER A 74 33.64 -0.11 -27.09
CA SER A 74 32.45 -0.93 -27.02
C SER A 74 32.22 -1.53 -25.62
N ARG A 75 33.28 -2.00 -24.98
CA ARG A 75 33.21 -2.52 -23.60
C ARG A 75 32.86 -1.42 -22.60
N SER A 76 33.47 -0.26 -22.74
CA SER A 76 33.21 0.90 -21.87
C SER A 76 31.76 1.38 -22.00
N LEU A 77 31.22 1.44 -23.24
CA LEU A 77 29.85 1.78 -23.50
C LEU A 77 28.89 0.75 -22.89
N ASN A 78 29.17 -0.54 -23.03
CA ASN A 78 28.37 -1.59 -22.40
C ASN A 78 28.35 -1.43 -20.86
N SER A 79 29.49 -1.13 -20.27
CA SER A 79 29.59 -0.88 -18.82
C SER A 79 28.80 0.37 -18.41
N ALA A 80 28.85 1.45 -19.18
CA ALA A 80 28.07 2.66 -18.93
C ALA A 80 26.57 2.38 -19.00
N GLN A 81 26.11 1.65 -20.03
CA GLN A 81 24.70 1.25 -20.15
C GLN A 81 24.23 0.37 -18.98
N GLN A 82 25.05 -0.60 -18.56
CA GLN A 82 24.72 -1.43 -17.39
C GLN A 82 24.56 -0.59 -16.11
N LYS A 83 25.41 0.40 -15.90
CA LYS A 83 25.29 1.32 -14.76
C LYS A 83 24.01 2.12 -14.80
N VAL A 84 23.63 2.65 -15.99
CA VAL A 84 22.36 3.37 -16.17
C VAL A 84 21.17 2.43 -15.91
N GLU A 85 21.23 1.22 -16.46
CA GLU A 85 20.17 0.22 -16.25
C GLU A 85 20.02 -0.14 -14.77
N SER A 86 21.15 -0.36 -14.07
CA SER A 86 21.15 -0.62 -12.62
C SER A 86 20.58 0.56 -11.83
N TYR A 87 21.00 1.77 -12.13
CA TYR A 87 20.50 2.97 -11.47
C TYR A 87 18.99 3.13 -11.60
N PHE A 88 18.46 3.00 -12.82
CA PHE A 88 17.01 3.07 -13.01
C PHE A 88 16.27 1.83 -12.49
N TYR A 89 16.93 0.68 -12.45
CA TYR A 89 16.36 -0.52 -11.80
C TYR A 89 16.20 -0.29 -10.31
N ASP A 90 17.20 0.25 -9.62
CA ASP A 90 17.16 0.51 -8.18
C ASP A 90 16.06 1.52 -7.84
N ILE A 91 15.90 2.60 -8.64
CA ILE A 91 14.78 3.53 -8.48
C ILE A 91 13.43 2.84 -8.65
N ARG A 92 13.25 2.03 -9.71
CA ARG A 92 12.01 1.31 -9.93
C ARG A 92 11.73 0.28 -8.84
N LYS A 93 12.76 -0.42 -8.36
CA LYS A 93 12.66 -1.37 -7.26
C LYS A 93 12.19 -0.67 -5.99
N GLN A 94 12.79 0.45 -5.64
CA GLN A 94 12.38 1.23 -4.49
C GLN A 94 10.92 1.69 -4.60
N LEU A 95 10.51 2.22 -5.75
CA LEU A 95 9.10 2.59 -5.98
C LEU A 95 8.16 1.40 -5.82
N PHE A 96 8.53 0.25 -6.37
CA PHE A 96 7.75 -0.98 -6.26
C PHE A 96 7.59 -1.43 -4.80
N GLU A 97 8.65 -1.39 -4.00
CA GLU A 97 8.63 -1.78 -2.59
C GLU A 97 7.68 -0.89 -1.75
N TYR A 98 7.57 0.40 -2.07
CA TYR A 98 6.58 1.29 -1.46
C TYR A 98 5.14 0.99 -1.94
N ASP A 99 4.97 0.75 -3.24
CA ASP A 99 3.65 0.49 -3.82
C ASP A 99 3.10 -0.89 -3.44
N GLU A 100 3.96 -1.87 -3.15
CA GLU A 100 3.58 -3.21 -2.70
C GLU A 100 2.78 -3.17 -1.41
N VAL A 101 3.21 -2.37 -0.42
CA VAL A 101 2.51 -2.19 0.86
C VAL A 101 1.07 -1.71 0.63
N LEU A 102 0.91 -0.69 -0.23
CA LEU A 102 -0.41 -0.16 -0.53
C LEU A 102 -1.27 -1.15 -1.34
N ASN A 103 -0.62 -1.96 -2.20
CA ASN A 103 -1.32 -2.98 -2.98
C ASN A 103 -1.88 -4.10 -2.10
N ASP A 104 -1.14 -4.55 -1.10
CA ASP A 104 -1.60 -5.57 -0.14
C ASP A 104 -2.81 -5.06 0.66
N GLN A 105 -2.74 -3.83 1.14
CA GLN A 105 -3.85 -3.17 1.83
C GLN A 105 -5.08 -3.03 0.91
N ARG A 106 -4.87 -2.66 -0.35
CA ARG A 106 -5.93 -2.56 -1.37
C ARG A 106 -6.60 -3.91 -1.59
N GLN A 107 -5.83 -4.98 -1.71
CA GLN A 107 -6.37 -6.32 -1.91
C GLN A 107 -7.26 -6.73 -0.72
N ALA A 108 -6.85 -6.46 0.52
CA ALA A 108 -7.63 -6.76 1.71
C ALA A 108 -8.98 -5.99 1.71
N ILE A 109 -8.95 -4.68 1.44
CA ILE A 109 -10.17 -3.86 1.39
C ILE A 109 -11.10 -4.29 0.24
N TYR A 110 -10.55 -4.59 -0.93
CA TYR A 110 -11.36 -5.01 -2.08
C TYR A 110 -11.95 -6.40 -1.89
N ALA A 111 -11.26 -7.31 -1.21
CA ALA A 111 -11.79 -8.62 -0.84
C ALA A 111 -12.99 -8.46 0.11
N GLU A 112 -12.86 -7.61 1.15
CA GLU A 112 -13.95 -7.33 2.09
C GLU A 112 -15.14 -6.66 1.40
N ARG A 113 -14.89 -5.65 0.59
CA ARG A 113 -15.92 -4.99 -0.21
C ARG A 113 -16.66 -5.97 -1.15
N SER A 114 -15.92 -6.87 -1.77
CA SER A 114 -16.48 -7.92 -2.64
C SER A 114 -17.32 -8.93 -1.86
N ARG A 115 -16.90 -9.30 -0.64
CA ARG A 115 -17.65 -10.16 0.30
C ARG A 115 -19.02 -9.54 0.59
N ILE A 116 -19.05 -8.25 0.95
CA ILE A 116 -20.28 -7.52 1.27
C ILE A 116 -21.19 -7.40 0.04
N LEU A 117 -20.64 -7.09 -1.13
CA LEU A 117 -21.42 -6.94 -2.36
C LEU A 117 -22.11 -8.25 -2.78
N LYS A 118 -21.42 -9.39 -2.62
CA LYS A 118 -21.93 -10.71 -2.97
C LYS A 118 -22.87 -11.29 -1.91
N SER A 119 -22.79 -10.80 -0.69
CA SER A 119 -23.66 -11.26 0.40
C SER A 119 -25.08 -10.72 0.24
N ASN A 120 -26.06 -11.58 0.44
CA ASN A 120 -27.47 -11.18 0.56
C ASN A 120 -27.82 -10.71 1.97
N TYR A 121 -27.09 -11.19 2.99
CA TYR A 121 -27.28 -10.88 4.40
C TYR A 121 -25.96 -10.48 5.01
N CYS A 122 -25.89 -9.28 5.58
CA CYS A 122 -24.68 -8.72 6.16
C CYS A 122 -24.67 -8.80 7.71
N ARG A 123 -25.68 -9.44 8.34
CA ARG A 123 -25.79 -9.57 9.80
C ARG A 123 -24.50 -10.15 10.41
N ASP A 124 -23.97 -11.23 9.84
CA ASP A 124 -22.76 -11.89 10.36
C ASP A 124 -21.56 -10.96 10.35
N CYS A 125 -21.43 -10.13 9.31
CA CYS A 125 -20.38 -9.11 9.23
C CYS A 125 -20.54 -8.05 10.34
N ILE A 126 -21.77 -7.63 10.64
CA ILE A 126 -22.04 -6.66 11.70
C ILE A 126 -21.73 -7.24 13.08
N ILE A 127 -22.08 -8.51 13.31
CA ILE A 127 -21.76 -9.20 14.55
C ILE A 127 -20.24 -9.32 14.71
N GLU A 128 -19.51 -9.74 13.68
CA GLU A 128 -18.05 -9.81 13.66
C GLU A 128 -17.41 -8.44 13.95
N TYR A 129 -17.92 -7.37 13.36
CA TYR A 129 -17.45 -6.00 13.63
C TYR A 129 -17.73 -5.56 15.07
N THR A 130 -18.88 -5.94 15.59
CA THR A 130 -19.28 -5.65 16.98
C THR A 130 -18.38 -6.38 17.98
N GLU A 131 -18.12 -7.68 17.78
CA GLU A 131 -17.19 -8.44 18.62
C GLU A 131 -15.79 -7.84 18.62
N SER A 132 -15.26 -7.54 17.43
CA SER A 132 -13.94 -6.90 17.28
C SER A 132 -13.87 -5.56 18.01
N THR A 133 -14.94 -4.74 17.89
CA THR A 133 -15.03 -3.45 18.58
C THR A 133 -15.05 -3.62 20.09
N ILE A 134 -15.80 -4.57 20.63
CA ILE A 134 -15.83 -4.88 22.07
C ILE A 134 -14.45 -5.29 22.55
N ASP A 135 -13.78 -6.20 21.84
CA ASP A 135 -12.45 -6.68 22.21
C ASP A 135 -11.40 -5.56 22.23
N GLU A 136 -11.42 -4.65 21.24
CA GLU A 136 -10.55 -3.47 21.19
C GLU A 136 -10.76 -2.55 22.40
N PHE A 137 -12.01 -2.20 22.72
CA PHE A 137 -12.29 -1.32 23.86
C PHE A 137 -12.00 -1.97 25.21
N LEU A 138 -12.21 -3.28 25.36
CA LEU A 138 -11.83 -4.01 26.57
C LEU A 138 -10.31 -4.08 26.72
N GLN A 139 -9.55 -4.16 25.65
CA GLN A 139 -8.10 -4.09 25.66
C GLN A 139 -7.64 -2.69 26.11
N LEU A 140 -8.20 -1.63 25.54
CA LEU A 140 -7.91 -0.24 25.94
C LEU A 140 -8.26 0.03 27.40
N TYR A 141 -9.35 -0.55 27.90
CA TYR A 141 -9.73 -0.45 29.32
C TYR A 141 -8.67 -1.03 30.24
N GLN A 142 -8.09 -2.19 29.89
CA GLN A 142 -7.07 -2.85 30.72
C GLN A 142 -5.71 -2.18 30.64
N VAL A 143 -5.24 -1.80 29.45
CA VAL A 143 -3.91 -1.20 29.23
C VAL A 143 -3.76 0.14 29.97
N HIS A 144 -4.82 0.91 30.07
CA HIS A 144 -4.82 2.24 30.70
C HIS A 144 -5.42 2.27 32.11
N ASN A 145 -5.08 1.30 32.95
CA ASN A 145 -5.48 1.25 34.35
C ASN A 145 -6.98 1.54 34.60
N ASN A 146 -7.85 0.73 34.02
CA ASN A 146 -9.30 0.85 34.14
C ASN A 146 -9.84 2.19 33.60
N ASN A 147 -9.48 2.53 32.37
CA ASN A 147 -9.94 3.73 31.69
C ASN A 147 -11.47 3.72 31.47
N MET A 148 -12.20 4.37 32.39
CA MET A 148 -13.66 4.45 32.32
C MET A 148 -14.19 5.16 31.07
N HIS A 149 -13.37 6.01 30.45
CA HIS A 149 -13.73 6.68 29.19
C HIS A 149 -13.89 5.66 28.04
N ALA A 150 -13.04 4.63 27.97
CA ALA A 150 -13.17 3.58 26.97
C ALA A 150 -14.51 2.83 27.09
N LEU A 151 -14.92 2.48 28.31
CA LEU A 151 -16.21 1.85 28.57
C LEU A 151 -17.39 2.78 28.26
N ALA A 152 -17.28 4.07 28.58
CA ALA A 152 -18.32 5.05 28.26
C ALA A 152 -18.50 5.19 26.74
N THR A 153 -17.40 5.21 25.97
CA THR A 153 -17.43 5.25 24.51
C THR A 153 -18.05 3.97 23.94
N LEU A 154 -17.62 2.79 24.41
CA LEU A 154 -18.21 1.52 24.00
C LEU A 154 -19.71 1.47 24.26
N LYS A 155 -20.15 1.93 25.43
CA LYS A 155 -21.57 2.04 25.77
C LYS A 155 -22.34 2.92 24.81
N SER A 156 -21.77 4.06 24.42
CA SER A 156 -22.36 4.97 23.42
C SER A 156 -22.46 4.32 22.06
N ILE A 157 -21.42 3.60 21.62
CA ILE A 157 -21.39 2.90 20.33
C ILE A 157 -22.49 1.82 20.28
N LEU A 158 -22.62 1.02 21.34
CA LEU A 158 -23.60 -0.06 21.43
C LEU A 158 -25.02 0.39 21.78
N ASN A 159 -25.27 1.71 21.89
CA ASN A 159 -26.55 2.29 22.26
C ASN A 159 -27.16 1.70 23.54
N LEU A 160 -26.32 1.41 24.53
CA LEU A 160 -26.79 0.84 25.78
C LEU A 160 -27.41 1.94 26.67
N THR A 161 -28.64 1.72 27.07
CA THR A 161 -29.39 2.67 27.92
C THR A 161 -28.73 2.88 29.29
N ASN A 162 -28.94 4.05 29.91
CA ASN A 162 -28.20 4.60 31.05
C ASN A 162 -28.26 3.83 32.39
N ASN A 163 -28.87 2.64 32.44
CA ASN A 163 -29.12 1.94 33.72
C ASN A 163 -27.91 1.17 34.28
N PHE A 164 -26.76 1.20 33.62
CA PHE A 164 -25.56 0.48 34.09
C PHE A 164 -24.62 1.44 34.83
N LYS A 165 -24.51 1.25 36.15
CA LYS A 165 -23.56 2.00 36.99
C LYS A 165 -22.12 1.55 36.69
N PRO A 166 -21.13 2.46 36.58
CA PRO A 166 -19.75 2.13 36.31
C PRO A 166 -19.12 1.16 37.35
N GLU A 167 -19.58 1.25 38.59
CA GLU A 167 -19.11 0.45 39.71
C GLU A 167 -19.31 -1.07 39.51
N TYR A 168 -20.31 -1.47 38.72
CA TYR A 168 -20.57 -2.87 38.43
C TYR A 168 -19.48 -3.51 37.56
N TYR A 169 -18.87 -2.76 36.67
CA TYR A 169 -17.85 -3.30 35.75
C TYR A 169 -16.49 -3.51 36.42
N ILE A 170 -16.19 -2.81 37.50
CA ILE A 170 -14.92 -2.92 38.23
C ILE A 170 -14.77 -4.30 38.87
N THR A 171 -15.89 -4.97 39.19
CA THR A 171 -15.90 -6.29 39.85
C THR A 171 -15.88 -7.47 38.87
N LEU A 172 -16.08 -7.21 37.56
CA LEU A 172 -16.17 -8.27 36.57
C LEU A 172 -14.80 -8.62 35.97
N SER A 173 -14.59 -9.92 35.68
CA SER A 173 -13.45 -10.36 34.90
C SER A 173 -13.62 -9.92 33.41
N ARG A 174 -12.49 -9.89 32.67
CA ARG A 174 -12.51 -9.54 31.22
C ARG A 174 -13.50 -10.41 30.45
N GLU A 175 -13.51 -11.72 30.70
CA GLU A 175 -14.39 -12.67 29.99
C GLU A 175 -15.87 -12.41 30.32
N GLN A 176 -16.15 -12.07 31.58
CA GLN A 176 -17.51 -11.72 32.00
C GLN A 176 -17.97 -10.41 31.35
N MET A 177 -17.09 -9.38 31.27
CA MET A 177 -17.38 -8.13 30.59
C MET A 177 -17.61 -8.36 29.09
N ARG A 178 -16.73 -9.15 28.45
CA ARG A 178 -16.86 -9.50 27.02
C ARG A 178 -18.21 -10.14 26.74
N LYS A 179 -18.56 -11.18 27.51
CA LYS A 179 -19.82 -11.90 27.36
C LYS A 179 -21.02 -10.96 27.58
N PHE A 180 -20.96 -10.13 28.62
CA PHE A 180 -22.02 -9.17 28.92
C PHE A 180 -22.21 -8.17 27.76
N PHE A 181 -21.17 -7.52 27.28
CA PHE A 181 -21.31 -6.55 26.20
C PHE A 181 -21.75 -7.19 24.89
N TYR A 182 -21.30 -8.42 24.61
CA TYR A 182 -21.77 -9.18 23.45
C TYR A 182 -23.27 -9.50 23.50
N GLU A 183 -23.75 -10.01 24.64
CA GLU A 183 -25.19 -10.29 24.83
C GLU A 183 -26.03 -9.01 24.70
N GLN A 184 -25.58 -7.90 25.30
CA GLN A 184 -26.28 -6.62 25.21
C GLN A 184 -26.27 -6.06 23.79
N ALA A 185 -25.18 -6.18 23.06
CA ALA A 185 -25.10 -5.75 21.67
C ALA A 185 -26.06 -6.53 20.76
N ASN A 186 -26.18 -7.84 20.95
CA ASN A 186 -27.15 -8.68 20.22
C ASN A 186 -28.59 -8.25 20.53
N VAL A 187 -28.91 -8.00 21.78
CA VAL A 187 -30.26 -7.51 22.18
C VAL A 187 -30.51 -6.13 21.55
N SER A 188 -29.55 -5.23 21.57
CA SER A 188 -29.69 -3.90 20.95
C SER A 188 -29.91 -4.01 19.44
N TYR A 189 -29.19 -4.93 18.78
CA TYR A 189 -29.36 -5.18 17.35
C TYR A 189 -30.74 -5.76 17.04
N ASP A 190 -31.23 -6.76 17.78
CA ASP A 190 -32.56 -7.36 17.57
C ASP A 190 -33.68 -6.35 17.82
N LEU A 191 -33.53 -5.47 18.81
CA LEU A 191 -34.48 -4.37 19.06
C LEU A 191 -34.49 -3.37 17.90
N GLN A 192 -33.33 -3.07 17.35
CA GLN A 192 -33.20 -2.18 16.21
C GLN A 192 -33.83 -2.79 14.94
N GLU A 193 -33.64 -4.09 14.74
CA GLU A 193 -34.29 -4.84 13.65
C GLU A 193 -35.81 -4.74 13.74
N ILE A 194 -36.40 -5.02 14.92
CA ILE A 194 -37.85 -4.91 15.16
C ILE A 194 -38.34 -3.49 14.96
N TYR A 195 -37.56 -2.49 15.37
CA TYR A 195 -37.95 -1.08 15.20
C TYR A 195 -37.99 -0.69 13.72
N LEU A 196 -36.96 -1.03 12.95
CA LEU A 196 -36.85 -0.69 11.53
C LEU A 196 -37.84 -1.48 10.67
N ASP A 197 -38.15 -2.72 11.03
CA ASP A 197 -39.15 -3.54 10.32
C ASP A 197 -40.58 -2.98 10.44
N LYS A 198 -40.88 -2.20 11.49
CA LYS A 198 -42.17 -1.47 11.59
C LYS A 198 -42.27 -0.36 10.56
N VAL A 199 -41.14 0.23 10.13
CA VAL A 199 -41.14 1.30 9.12
C VAL A 199 -41.22 0.70 7.72
N LYS A 200 -40.33 -0.28 7.43
CA LYS A 200 -40.29 -1.03 6.16
C LYS A 200 -39.73 -2.40 6.42
N PRO A 201 -40.43 -3.50 6.10
CA PRO A 201 -39.87 -4.85 6.23
C PRO A 201 -38.56 -5.00 5.48
N GLY A 202 -37.51 -5.50 6.17
CA GLY A 202 -36.19 -5.72 5.60
C GLY A 202 -35.33 -4.47 5.44
N LEU A 203 -35.74 -3.31 5.95
CA LEU A 203 -35.00 -2.05 5.86
C LEU A 203 -33.61 -2.17 6.47
N ILE A 204 -33.46 -2.89 7.58
CA ILE A 204 -32.16 -3.08 8.24
C ILE A 204 -31.16 -3.72 7.30
N ARG A 205 -31.54 -4.66 6.43
CA ARG A 205 -30.63 -5.33 5.47
C ARG A 205 -30.11 -4.38 4.40
N GLU A 206 -30.96 -3.45 3.96
CA GLU A 206 -30.56 -2.40 3.02
C GLU A 206 -29.57 -1.43 3.69
N LEU A 207 -29.83 -1.05 4.95
CA LEU A 207 -28.99 -0.14 5.73
C LEU A 207 -27.64 -0.77 6.10
N GLU A 208 -27.61 -2.04 6.51
CA GLU A 208 -26.36 -2.78 6.77
C GLU A 208 -25.41 -2.69 5.57
N LYS A 209 -25.90 -3.08 4.40
CA LYS A 209 -25.13 -3.08 3.17
C LYS A 209 -24.70 -1.67 2.78
N TYR A 210 -25.58 -0.71 2.92
CA TYR A 210 -25.31 0.70 2.61
C TYR A 210 -24.22 1.28 3.52
N TYR A 211 -24.36 1.14 4.85
CA TYR A 211 -23.36 1.68 5.79
C TYR A 211 -22.02 0.98 5.68
N LEU A 212 -21.99 -0.35 5.53
CA LEU A 212 -20.74 -1.09 5.31
C LEU A 212 -19.98 -0.55 4.11
N LEU A 213 -20.61 -0.48 2.94
CA LEU A 213 -19.97 -0.01 1.72
C LEU A 213 -19.54 1.45 1.83
N GLN A 214 -20.42 2.31 2.33
CA GLN A 214 -20.11 3.74 2.46
C GLN A 214 -18.94 4.00 3.40
N GLN A 215 -18.88 3.34 4.56
CA GLN A 215 -17.81 3.56 5.52
C GLN A 215 -16.49 2.97 5.05
N ILE A 216 -16.50 1.81 4.38
CA ILE A 216 -15.30 1.25 3.75
C ILE A 216 -14.76 2.19 2.68
N ASP A 217 -15.61 2.69 1.78
CA ASP A 217 -15.20 3.57 0.68
C ASP A 217 -14.64 4.90 1.22
N ASN A 218 -15.31 5.51 2.19
CA ASN A 218 -14.87 6.75 2.84
C ASN A 218 -13.57 6.56 3.64
N GLY A 219 -13.47 5.46 4.39
CA GLY A 219 -12.27 5.11 5.17
C GLY A 219 -11.06 4.90 4.26
N TRP A 220 -11.25 4.15 3.19
CA TRP A 220 -10.20 3.88 2.20
C TRP A 220 -9.72 5.15 1.49
N GLN A 221 -10.63 6.04 1.09
CA GLN A 221 -10.25 7.32 0.48
C GLN A 221 -9.36 8.15 1.42
N LYS A 222 -9.77 8.32 2.69
CA LYS A 222 -8.97 9.05 3.69
C LYS A 222 -7.62 8.38 3.94
N HIS A 223 -7.59 7.04 3.98
CA HIS A 223 -6.36 6.29 4.16
C HIS A 223 -5.38 6.52 3.00
N LEU A 224 -5.85 6.55 1.76
CA LEU A 224 -5.00 6.88 0.60
C LEU A 224 -4.35 8.27 0.73
N GLU A 225 -5.10 9.27 1.19
CA GLU A 225 -4.57 10.62 1.46
C GLU A 225 -3.50 10.58 2.55
N GLN A 226 -3.74 9.85 3.65
CA GLN A 226 -2.76 9.67 4.72
C GLN A 226 -1.48 8.96 4.24
N MET A 227 -1.61 7.94 3.38
CA MET A 227 -0.46 7.23 2.81
C MET A 227 0.41 8.11 1.91
N ILE A 228 -0.19 9.05 1.16
CA ILE A 228 0.56 10.04 0.39
C ILE A 228 1.37 10.94 1.33
N CYS A 229 0.73 11.51 2.36
CA CYS A 229 1.41 12.33 3.36
C CYS A 229 2.51 11.57 4.10
N LEU A 230 2.27 10.29 4.44
CA LEU A 230 3.25 9.43 5.08
C LEU A 230 4.50 9.26 4.19
N ARG A 231 4.32 8.93 2.92
CA ARG A 231 5.41 8.76 1.96
C ARG A 231 6.27 10.03 1.84
N GLU A 232 5.64 11.20 1.78
CA GLU A 232 6.35 12.48 1.73
C GLU A 232 7.11 12.75 3.04
N SER A 233 6.50 12.48 4.19
CA SER A 233 7.13 12.73 5.51
C SER A 233 8.34 11.83 5.77
N ILE A 234 8.28 10.56 5.36
CA ILE A 234 9.39 9.61 5.56
C ILE A 234 10.59 9.96 4.68
N SER A 235 10.35 10.47 3.47
CA SER A 235 11.45 10.93 2.61
C SER A 235 12.29 12.03 3.28
N LEU A 236 11.68 12.85 4.12
CA LEU A 236 12.34 13.92 4.89
C LEU A 236 13.08 13.37 6.14
N ARG A 237 12.60 12.28 6.74
CA ARG A 237 13.18 11.67 7.95
C ARG A 237 14.41 10.78 7.66
N SER A 238 14.73 10.52 6.41
CA SER A 238 15.87 9.70 5.96
C SER A 238 17.23 10.13 6.56
N TYR A 239 17.31 11.30 7.18
CA TYR A 239 18.51 11.79 7.89
C TYR A 239 18.79 11.09 9.24
N ALA A 240 17.88 10.27 9.78
CA ALA A 240 17.95 9.72 11.14
C ALA A 240 18.51 8.30 11.25
N GLN A 241 19.30 7.80 10.28
CA GLN A 241 19.97 6.48 10.28
C GLN A 241 19.06 5.24 10.34
N GLN A 242 17.75 5.39 10.24
CA GLN A 242 16.81 4.27 10.12
C GLN A 242 16.51 3.98 8.65
N ASP A 243 16.26 2.71 8.32
CA ASP A 243 15.82 2.33 6.97
C ASP A 243 14.44 2.92 6.69
N PRO A 244 14.31 3.87 5.73
CA PRO A 244 13.05 4.57 5.46
C PRO A 244 11.92 3.61 5.04
N LEU A 245 12.26 2.51 4.37
CA LEU A 245 11.28 1.53 3.91
C LEU A 245 10.67 0.76 5.08
N THR A 246 11.48 0.37 6.05
CA THR A 246 11.01 -0.34 7.24
C THR A 246 10.12 0.56 8.10
N GLU A 247 10.49 1.82 8.27
CA GLU A 247 9.67 2.80 8.98
C GLU A 247 8.33 3.03 8.27
N TYR A 248 8.37 3.18 6.93
CA TYR A 248 7.16 3.28 6.12
C TYR A 248 6.22 2.09 6.30
N LYS A 249 6.74 0.87 6.24
CA LYS A 249 5.93 -0.36 6.43
C LYS A 249 5.25 -0.39 7.79
N ASN A 250 5.97 -0.03 8.85
CA ASN A 250 5.44 -0.03 10.21
C ASN A 250 4.36 1.05 10.42
N GLU A 251 4.62 2.29 9.99
CA GLU A 251 3.64 3.37 10.10
C GLU A 251 2.42 3.11 9.20
N ALA A 252 2.62 2.63 7.98
CA ALA A 252 1.55 2.26 7.05
C ALA A 252 0.64 1.16 7.61
N PHE A 253 1.22 0.16 8.30
CA PHE A 253 0.47 -0.87 8.99
C PHE A 253 -0.39 -0.30 10.12
N ASN A 254 0.18 0.56 10.96
CA ASN A 254 -0.53 1.20 12.06
C ASN A 254 -1.69 2.08 11.57
N LEU A 255 -1.47 2.84 10.50
CA LEU A 255 -2.52 3.66 9.86
C LEU A 255 -3.65 2.77 9.31
N PHE A 256 -3.30 1.65 8.67
CA PHE A 256 -4.28 0.73 8.13
C PHE A 256 -5.14 0.08 9.22
N ILE A 257 -4.53 -0.41 10.30
CA ILE A 257 -5.26 -0.98 11.44
C ILE A 257 -6.19 0.08 12.07
N SER A 258 -5.69 1.29 12.27
CA SER A 258 -6.51 2.40 12.81
C SER A 258 -7.71 2.73 11.91
N MET A 259 -7.53 2.72 10.60
CA MET A 259 -8.61 2.93 9.64
C MET A 259 -9.65 1.79 9.71
N VAL A 260 -9.22 0.53 9.75
CA VAL A 260 -10.12 -0.63 9.85
C VAL A 260 -10.92 -0.58 11.15
N SER A 261 -10.26 -0.29 12.29
CA SER A 261 -10.93 -0.12 13.57
C SER A 261 -11.96 1.00 13.55
N TYR A 262 -11.60 2.15 12.97
CA TYR A 262 -12.53 3.28 12.81
C TYR A 262 -13.76 2.92 11.96
N VAL A 263 -13.57 2.23 10.84
CA VAL A 263 -14.67 1.78 9.98
C VAL A 263 -15.61 0.84 10.74
N ARG A 264 -15.06 -0.17 11.45
CA ARG A 264 -15.86 -1.10 12.26
C ARG A 264 -16.69 -0.39 13.32
N GLN A 265 -16.06 0.46 14.12
CA GLN A 265 -16.71 1.22 15.18
C GLN A 265 -17.81 2.12 14.63
N THR A 266 -17.55 2.81 13.51
CA THR A 266 -18.53 3.71 12.88
C THR A 266 -19.73 2.96 12.31
N VAL A 267 -19.50 1.80 11.66
CA VAL A 267 -20.59 0.97 11.14
C VAL A 267 -21.50 0.47 12.27
N VAL A 268 -20.90 -0.08 13.33
CA VAL A 268 -21.64 -0.56 14.50
C VAL A 268 -22.46 0.59 15.13
N PHE A 269 -21.82 1.76 15.31
CA PHE A 269 -22.49 2.94 15.83
C PHE A 269 -23.71 3.34 14.97
N LEU A 270 -23.52 3.45 13.65
CA LEU A 270 -24.59 3.86 12.73
C LEU A 270 -25.77 2.89 12.76
N ILE A 271 -25.50 1.59 12.70
CA ILE A 271 -26.56 0.58 12.69
C ILE A 271 -27.36 0.58 13.99
N LEU A 272 -26.69 0.61 15.14
CA LEU A 272 -27.36 0.55 16.44
C LEU A 272 -28.02 1.87 16.86
N ASN A 273 -27.66 3.00 16.26
CA ASN A 273 -28.19 4.33 16.60
C ASN A 273 -29.06 4.96 15.48
N THR A 274 -29.37 4.22 14.41
CA THR A 274 -30.29 4.71 13.37
C THR A 274 -31.71 4.93 13.95
N LYS A 275 -32.26 6.11 13.69
CA LYS A 275 -33.62 6.53 14.18
C LYS A 275 -34.60 6.63 13.03
#